data_99f1be248e76440b41a83fc86711f8da
#
_entry.id   99f1be248e76440b41a83fc86711f8da
#
_cell.length_a   1.000
_cell.length_b   1.000
_cell.length_c   1.000
_cell.angle_alpha   90.00
_cell.angle_beta   90.00
_cell.angle_gamma   90.00
#
_symmetry.space_group_name_H-M   'P 1'
#
loop_
_entity.id
_entity.type
_entity.pdbx_description
1 polymer ?
#
loop_
_entity_poly.entity_id
_entity_poly.type
_entity_poly.pdbx_seq_one_letter_code
_entity_poly.pdbx_strand_id
1 'polypeptide(L)'
;MSSSSSVSKTPTLAEKHSGIPERLLDKAQRAKSLILATRSKKTAERQRLPVLPQGVSRDRFNAAISELRKAVGDANVEINDKPLQDGWYMEHPLTHDPFPLLGEEETVASALVFPSSTAEVQTIVKWANKHTIPISPISMGRNLGYGGAAPRVRGSVVIDLGRRMNKILNIDPDACTCLVEPGVSFYALHEEIQRRGHTHLWIDVPDLGGGSVLGNTLDRGVGYTPYGDHWAMHSGLEVVLPTGEVIRTGMGALPGNNTWQAFPYGFGPYSDGIFSQSNFGIVTKMGMTLMPNPGGHESFMYTFQKDEDLYQLTEIIRPLRIAQILENVAQLRHVTQALAVKGYPRSKYWSGKDPIPADVVARESRNLSCGECKWVYYGTTYGPPDIRKYKLDIVHKEFMKVPGARKVDNATIGPDEYFWSRDRIASGTPDLHELLWVNWMPNGGHIAFSPVSPTKGADAMALYDLAKRRHDEFGIDFFPAFCVGLREMHLIIEIVFDTADADMRSRADRCLRAMIEDAAAAGYGEYRTHLLLMDQVASTYSWNDGALGKFNERLKDALDPNGILAPGRCGIWPKRYRQRGWEITKDGKDTSEGQGVAPADGAVKL
;
A
#
# COMPACT_ATOMS: atom_id res chain seq x y z
N MET A 1 -19.73 36.48 -38.57
CA MET A 1 -18.40 36.41 -37.93
C MET A 1 -18.61 36.54 -36.41
N SER A 2 -18.75 35.45 -35.73
CA SER A 2 -18.84 35.41 -34.28
C SER A 2 -17.56 34.75 -33.75
N SER A 3 -16.70 35.53 -33.14
CA SER A 3 -15.48 35.10 -32.50
C SER A 3 -15.85 34.33 -31.23
N SER A 4 -15.68 33.02 -31.25
CA SER A 4 -15.71 32.19 -30.03
C SER A 4 -14.41 32.42 -29.27
N SER A 5 -14.44 33.23 -28.24
CA SER A 5 -13.39 33.32 -27.24
C SER A 5 -13.32 31.98 -26.51
N SER A 6 -12.25 31.21 -26.73
CA SER A 6 -11.91 30.08 -25.92
C SER A 6 -11.53 30.57 -24.51
N VAL A 7 -12.50 30.55 -23.62
CA VAL A 7 -12.22 30.71 -22.18
C VAL A 7 -11.40 29.50 -21.74
N SER A 8 -10.12 29.69 -21.47
CA SER A 8 -9.29 28.69 -20.84
C SER A 8 -9.91 28.35 -19.48
N LYS A 9 -10.55 27.20 -19.37
CA LYS A 9 -11.07 26.72 -18.08
C LYS A 9 -9.89 26.59 -17.12
N THR A 10 -9.92 27.37 -16.06
CA THR A 10 -9.02 27.15 -14.92
C THR A 10 -9.23 25.69 -14.47
N PRO A 11 -8.15 24.88 -14.34
CA PRO A 11 -8.30 23.49 -13.91
C PRO A 11 -9.03 23.42 -12.58
N THR A 12 -9.99 22.52 -12.45
CA THR A 12 -10.72 22.30 -11.21
C THR A 12 -9.74 21.82 -10.11
N LEU A 13 -10.12 21.97 -8.86
CA LEU A 13 -9.32 21.45 -7.73
C LEU A 13 -9.11 19.93 -7.86
N ALA A 14 -10.10 19.18 -8.38
CA ALA A 14 -10.00 17.74 -8.64
C ALA A 14 -8.93 17.40 -9.70
N GLU A 15 -8.81 18.20 -10.76
CA GLU A 15 -7.76 18.03 -11.78
C GLU A 15 -6.36 18.33 -11.22
N LYS A 16 -6.25 19.26 -10.26
CA LYS A 16 -4.99 19.59 -9.57
C LYS A 16 -4.55 18.52 -8.57
N HIS A 17 -5.49 17.74 -8.02
CA HIS A 17 -5.26 16.74 -6.97
C HIS A 17 -5.44 15.31 -7.48
N SER A 18 -4.99 15.01 -8.67
CA SER A 18 -5.00 13.74 -9.39
C SER A 18 -5.83 12.61 -8.73
N GLY A 19 -7.08 12.48 -9.15
CA GLY A 19 -7.94 11.37 -8.79
C GLY A 19 -8.71 11.49 -7.47
N ILE A 20 -8.73 12.68 -6.83
CA ILE A 20 -9.65 12.95 -5.72
C ILE A 20 -10.84 13.74 -6.27
N PRO A 21 -12.07 13.21 -6.18
CA PRO A 21 -13.26 13.92 -6.60
C PRO A 21 -13.47 15.24 -5.85
N GLU A 22 -14.00 16.26 -6.52
CA GLU A 22 -14.17 17.61 -5.96
C GLU A 22 -15.00 17.60 -4.66
N ARG A 23 -16.06 16.79 -4.58
CA ARG A 23 -16.89 16.63 -3.38
C ARG A 23 -16.17 16.06 -2.15
N LEU A 24 -15.00 15.42 -2.36
CA LEU A 24 -14.18 14.84 -1.29
C LEU A 24 -12.94 15.70 -0.98
N LEU A 25 -12.72 16.77 -1.75
CA LEU A 25 -11.54 17.63 -1.61
C LEU A 25 -11.46 18.34 -0.25
N ASP A 26 -12.58 18.75 0.32
CA ASP A 26 -12.58 19.44 1.62
C ASP A 26 -11.95 18.56 2.70
N LYS A 27 -12.28 17.26 2.72
CA LYS A 27 -11.68 16.30 3.65
C LYS A 27 -10.21 16.04 3.34
N ALA A 28 -9.87 15.88 2.06
CA ALA A 28 -8.50 15.70 1.61
C ALA A 28 -7.65 16.95 1.89
N GLN A 29 -8.20 18.16 1.70
CA GLN A 29 -7.54 19.43 2.04
C GLN A 29 -7.33 19.59 3.55
N ARG A 30 -8.31 19.17 4.37
CA ARG A 30 -8.13 19.15 5.83
C ARG A 30 -7.01 18.21 6.25
N ALA A 31 -6.98 16.99 5.71
CA ALA A 31 -5.90 16.03 5.97
C ALA A 31 -4.55 16.59 5.52
N LYS A 32 -4.46 17.14 4.30
CA LYS A 32 -3.28 17.81 3.78
C LYS A 32 -2.80 18.93 4.69
N SER A 33 -3.70 19.82 5.09
CA SER A 33 -3.35 20.98 5.94
C SER A 33 -2.82 20.53 7.30
N LEU A 34 -3.45 19.53 7.90
CA LEU A 34 -3.02 18.99 9.19
C LEU A 34 -1.65 18.31 9.07
N ILE A 35 -1.43 17.52 8.03
CA ILE A 35 -0.15 16.82 7.80
C ILE A 35 0.96 17.80 7.50
N LEU A 36 0.75 18.75 6.60
CA LEU A 36 1.78 19.73 6.22
C LEU A 36 2.10 20.70 7.35
N ALA A 37 1.15 20.99 8.27
CA ALA A 37 1.39 21.84 9.44
C ALA A 37 2.42 21.26 10.41
N THR A 38 2.61 19.93 10.42
CA THR A 38 3.61 19.24 11.27
C THR A 38 4.98 19.12 10.61
N ARG A 39 5.11 19.45 9.31
CA ARG A 39 6.35 19.27 8.55
C ARG A 39 7.26 20.50 8.69
N SER A 40 8.55 20.26 8.97
CA SER A 40 9.58 21.28 8.84
C SER A 40 9.75 21.68 7.38
N LYS A 41 9.91 22.96 7.11
CA LYS A 41 10.24 23.42 5.75
C LYS A 41 11.66 22.97 5.43
N LYS A 42 11.84 22.19 4.37
CA LYS A 42 13.17 21.91 3.83
C LYS A 42 13.74 23.18 3.19
N THR A 43 14.93 23.56 3.60
CA THR A 43 15.67 24.72 3.06
C THR A 43 16.50 24.37 1.83
N ALA A 44 16.16 23.31 1.10
CA ALA A 44 16.96 22.82 -0.02
C ALA A 44 16.66 23.60 -1.31
N GLU A 45 17.32 24.74 -1.51
CA GLU A 45 17.29 25.49 -2.76
C GLU A 45 18.40 25.08 -3.74
N ARG A 46 19.26 24.13 -3.38
CA ARG A 46 20.41 23.75 -4.22
C ARG A 46 19.99 22.77 -5.30
N GLN A 47 20.22 23.17 -6.55
CA GLN A 47 20.18 22.24 -7.69
C GLN A 47 21.14 21.07 -7.37
N ARG A 48 20.65 19.84 -7.54
CA ARG A 48 21.41 18.62 -7.34
C ARG A 48 21.75 17.99 -8.68
N LEU A 49 22.79 17.19 -8.72
CA LEU A 49 23.03 16.32 -9.86
C LEU A 49 22.16 15.06 -9.74
N PRO A 50 21.60 14.55 -10.83
CA PRO A 50 20.85 13.30 -10.79
C PRO A 50 21.77 12.16 -10.31
N VAL A 51 21.23 11.28 -9.49
CA VAL A 51 21.87 10.02 -9.14
C VAL A 51 21.77 9.09 -10.32
N LEU A 52 22.91 8.70 -10.88
CA LEU A 52 22.95 7.86 -12.07
C LEU A 52 22.85 6.37 -11.69
N PRO A 53 22.31 5.52 -12.57
CA PRO A 53 22.41 4.09 -12.41
C PRO A 53 23.88 3.67 -12.31
N GLN A 54 24.17 2.73 -11.41
CA GLN A 54 25.54 2.27 -11.22
C GLN A 54 26.15 1.70 -12.50
N GLY A 55 27.41 2.05 -12.78
CA GLY A 55 28.12 1.63 -14.00
C GLY A 55 27.68 2.36 -15.27
N VAL A 56 26.84 3.39 -15.18
CA VAL A 56 26.43 4.22 -16.33
C VAL A 56 27.09 5.60 -16.21
N SER A 57 27.94 5.96 -17.18
CA SER A 57 28.55 7.29 -17.24
C SER A 57 27.50 8.35 -17.57
N ARG A 58 27.77 9.62 -17.24
CA ARG A 58 26.88 10.75 -17.52
C ARG A 58 26.57 10.88 -19.02
N ASP A 59 27.60 10.76 -19.87
CA ASP A 59 27.42 10.89 -21.31
C ASP A 59 26.53 9.77 -21.87
N ARG A 60 26.75 8.53 -21.39
CA ARG A 60 25.91 7.38 -21.77
C ARG A 60 24.48 7.56 -21.27
N PHE A 61 24.30 8.03 -20.04
CA PHE A 61 22.97 8.33 -19.51
C PHE A 61 22.26 9.42 -20.31
N ASN A 62 22.93 10.53 -20.59
CA ASN A 62 22.35 11.63 -21.37
C ASN A 62 21.96 11.19 -22.79
N ALA A 63 22.81 10.38 -23.44
CA ALA A 63 22.48 9.82 -24.76
C ALA A 63 21.26 8.90 -24.71
N ALA A 64 21.19 8.03 -23.70
CA ALA A 64 20.05 7.15 -23.49
C ALA A 64 18.76 7.92 -23.20
N ILE A 65 18.78 8.93 -22.34
CA ILE A 65 17.63 9.79 -22.04
C ILE A 65 17.20 10.58 -23.30
N SER A 66 18.14 11.08 -24.10
CA SER A 66 17.80 11.75 -25.37
C SER A 66 17.07 10.82 -26.35
N GLU A 67 17.47 9.55 -26.41
CA GLU A 67 16.75 8.54 -27.21
C GLU A 67 15.36 8.27 -26.65
N LEU A 68 15.24 8.11 -25.32
CA LEU A 68 13.95 7.88 -24.66
C LEU A 68 12.97 9.04 -24.92
N ARG A 69 13.44 10.29 -24.81
CA ARG A 69 12.65 11.49 -25.12
C ARG A 69 12.13 11.51 -26.55
N LYS A 70 12.96 11.11 -27.52
CA LYS A 70 12.53 11.00 -28.93
C LYS A 70 11.45 9.93 -29.12
N ALA A 71 11.50 8.85 -28.31
CA ALA A 71 10.57 7.74 -28.46
C ALA A 71 9.19 7.99 -27.81
N VAL A 72 9.14 8.67 -26.65
CA VAL A 72 7.91 8.87 -25.88
C VAL A 72 7.48 10.33 -25.78
N GLY A 73 8.25 11.25 -26.35
CA GLY A 73 8.03 12.71 -26.27
C GLY A 73 8.82 13.36 -25.12
N ASP A 74 9.39 14.52 -25.40
CA ASP A 74 10.30 15.24 -24.49
C ASP A 74 9.63 15.58 -23.14
N ALA A 75 8.39 16.04 -23.18
CA ALA A 75 7.60 16.39 -21.99
C ALA A 75 7.25 15.19 -21.08
N ASN A 76 7.48 13.96 -21.55
CA ASN A 76 7.14 12.74 -20.83
C ASN A 76 8.37 12.09 -20.15
N VAL A 77 9.52 12.81 -20.11
CA VAL A 77 10.73 12.34 -19.43
C VAL A 77 11.32 13.47 -18.60
N GLU A 78 11.31 13.31 -17.29
CA GLU A 78 11.88 14.26 -16.33
C GLU A 78 13.17 13.69 -15.71
N ILE A 79 14.28 14.44 -15.77
CA ILE A 79 15.51 14.09 -15.03
C ILE A 79 15.33 14.56 -13.60
N ASN A 80 15.70 13.71 -12.63
CA ASN A 80 15.61 14.05 -11.21
C ASN A 80 16.85 14.82 -10.75
N ASP A 81 16.98 16.06 -11.17
CA ASP A 81 18.07 16.99 -10.85
C ASP A 81 17.65 18.16 -9.95
N LYS A 82 16.41 18.15 -9.47
CA LYS A 82 15.86 19.14 -8.55
C LYS A 82 16.05 18.68 -7.10
N PRO A 83 16.05 19.60 -6.12
CA PRO A 83 16.03 19.25 -4.70
C PRO A 83 14.87 18.30 -4.38
N LEU A 84 15.10 17.30 -3.53
CA LEU A 84 14.05 16.43 -3.03
C LEU A 84 13.10 17.28 -2.18
N GLN A 85 11.81 17.23 -2.49
CA GLN A 85 10.80 18.05 -1.84
C GLN A 85 9.86 17.20 -1.00
N ASP A 86 9.58 17.67 0.21
CA ASP A 86 8.44 17.21 0.98
C ASP A 86 7.16 17.78 0.36
N GLY A 87 6.59 17.04 -0.57
CA GLY A 87 5.33 17.40 -1.20
C GLY A 87 4.15 16.65 -0.61
N TRP A 88 2.95 17.10 -0.95
CA TRP A 88 1.75 16.31 -0.75
C TRP A 88 1.76 15.16 -1.78
N TYR A 89 2.09 13.97 -1.33
CA TYR A 89 2.26 12.79 -2.19
C TYR A 89 1.02 12.43 -3.03
N MET A 90 -0.17 12.96 -2.67
CA MET A 90 -1.40 12.78 -3.46
C MET A 90 -1.42 13.66 -4.73
N GLU A 91 -0.61 14.72 -4.80
CA GLU A 91 -0.51 15.58 -5.99
C GLU A 91 0.47 15.01 -7.00
N HIS A 92 1.65 14.61 -6.52
CA HIS A 92 2.73 14.09 -7.36
C HIS A 92 3.42 12.92 -6.68
N PRO A 93 3.74 11.83 -7.40
CA PRO A 93 4.62 10.83 -6.85
C PRO A 93 5.99 11.47 -6.59
N LEU A 94 6.54 11.22 -5.41
CA LEU A 94 7.90 11.64 -5.08
C LEU A 94 8.90 10.74 -5.81
N THR A 95 10.11 11.25 -6.05
CA THR A 95 11.20 10.48 -6.69
C THR A 95 12.03 9.67 -5.70
N HIS A 96 11.61 9.66 -4.45
CA HIS A 96 12.26 9.03 -3.30
C HIS A 96 11.21 8.52 -2.33
N ASP A 97 11.65 7.84 -1.28
CA ASP A 97 10.78 7.37 -0.21
C ASP A 97 10.24 8.55 0.62
N PRO A 98 8.91 8.73 0.76
CA PRO A 98 8.34 9.79 1.58
C PRO A 98 8.57 9.59 3.08
N PHE A 99 8.85 8.36 3.52
CA PHE A 99 9.10 8.00 4.92
C PHE A 99 10.41 7.21 5.08
N PRO A 100 11.57 7.82 4.76
CA PRO A 100 12.82 7.11 4.67
C PRO A 100 13.29 6.60 6.04
N LEU A 101 13.61 5.31 6.14
CA LEU A 101 14.29 4.73 7.31
C LEU A 101 15.77 5.07 7.33
N LEU A 102 16.41 4.98 6.17
CA LEU A 102 17.79 5.41 5.94
C LEU A 102 17.81 6.87 5.44
N GLY A 103 18.81 7.24 4.69
CA GLY A 103 18.87 8.57 4.06
C GLY A 103 17.88 8.68 2.89
N GLU A 104 17.36 9.87 2.63
CA GLU A 104 16.41 10.14 1.53
C GLU A 104 16.95 9.78 0.15
N GLU A 105 18.26 9.85 -0.02
CA GLU A 105 18.95 9.56 -1.28
C GLU A 105 19.31 8.09 -1.48
N GLU A 106 19.03 7.22 -0.48
CA GLU A 106 19.35 5.79 -0.57
C GLU A 106 18.55 5.08 -1.65
N THR A 107 17.32 5.54 -1.88
CA THR A 107 16.36 4.91 -2.80
C THR A 107 15.78 5.93 -3.79
N VAL A 108 16.64 6.77 -4.38
CA VAL A 108 16.22 7.86 -5.26
C VAL A 108 16.33 7.47 -6.73
N ALA A 109 15.35 7.90 -7.55
CA ALA A 109 15.35 7.72 -8.99
C ALA A 109 16.34 8.67 -9.70
N SER A 110 16.89 8.27 -10.84
CA SER A 110 17.66 9.16 -11.74
C SER A 110 16.77 10.03 -12.62
N ALA A 111 15.67 9.46 -13.09
CA ALA A 111 14.69 10.09 -13.94
C ALA A 111 13.33 9.41 -13.81
N LEU A 112 12.29 10.09 -14.32
CA LEU A 112 10.94 9.54 -14.45
C LEU A 112 10.54 9.54 -15.93
N VAL A 113 9.75 8.55 -16.33
CA VAL A 113 9.12 8.48 -17.65
C VAL A 113 7.64 8.17 -17.48
N PHE A 114 6.81 8.84 -18.29
CA PHE A 114 5.34 8.82 -18.19
C PHE A 114 4.71 8.23 -19.46
N PRO A 115 4.55 6.90 -19.58
CA PRO A 115 3.89 6.30 -20.73
C PRO A 115 2.37 6.55 -20.71
N SER A 116 1.76 6.60 -21.90
CA SER A 116 0.30 6.74 -22.09
C SER A 116 -0.39 5.48 -22.59
N SER A 117 0.38 4.44 -22.89
CA SER A 117 -0.13 3.20 -23.48
C SER A 117 0.79 2.01 -23.23
N THR A 118 0.24 0.80 -23.37
CA THR A 118 1.01 -0.45 -23.37
C THR A 118 2.15 -0.43 -24.40
N ALA A 119 1.92 0.17 -25.58
CA ALA A 119 2.94 0.28 -26.63
C ALA A 119 4.12 1.18 -26.21
N GLU A 120 3.86 2.29 -25.51
CA GLU A 120 4.94 3.12 -24.96
C GLU A 120 5.69 2.38 -23.85
N VAL A 121 5.01 1.60 -23.01
CA VAL A 121 5.68 0.73 -22.01
C VAL A 121 6.61 -0.28 -22.69
N GLN A 122 6.17 -0.94 -23.78
CA GLN A 122 7.03 -1.83 -24.57
C GLN A 122 8.28 -1.11 -25.09
N THR A 123 8.09 0.12 -25.59
CA THR A 123 9.20 0.95 -26.10
C THR A 123 10.21 1.27 -25.00
N ILE A 124 9.74 1.63 -23.81
CA ILE A 124 10.59 1.90 -22.63
C ILE A 124 11.35 0.64 -22.20
N VAL A 125 10.70 -0.51 -22.17
CA VAL A 125 11.33 -1.79 -21.81
C VAL A 125 12.43 -2.16 -22.82
N LYS A 126 12.18 -2.02 -24.12
CA LYS A 126 13.18 -2.25 -25.18
C LYS A 126 14.36 -1.28 -25.06
N TRP A 127 14.09 0.00 -24.77
CA TRP A 127 15.11 1.01 -24.50
C TRP A 127 15.96 0.62 -23.27
N ALA A 128 15.32 0.20 -22.19
CA ALA A 128 16.01 -0.24 -20.98
C ALA A 128 16.95 -1.43 -21.23
N ASN A 129 16.51 -2.41 -22.02
CA ASN A 129 17.33 -3.54 -22.46
C ASN A 129 18.53 -3.07 -23.28
N LYS A 130 18.31 -2.21 -24.29
CA LYS A 130 19.36 -1.69 -25.18
C LYS A 130 20.47 -0.97 -24.40
N HIS A 131 20.09 -0.16 -23.41
CA HIS A 131 21.02 0.63 -22.62
C HIS A 131 21.46 -0.05 -21.33
N THR A 132 20.85 -1.17 -20.98
CA THR A 132 21.05 -1.91 -19.72
C THR A 132 20.84 -1.02 -18.48
N ILE A 133 19.83 -0.14 -18.55
CA ILE A 133 19.46 0.78 -17.48
C ILE A 133 18.32 0.15 -16.67
N PRO A 134 18.45 0.05 -15.31
CA PRO A 134 17.38 -0.49 -14.48
C PRO A 134 16.17 0.45 -14.47
N ILE A 135 14.99 -0.14 -14.57
CA ILE A 135 13.70 0.53 -14.54
C ILE A 135 12.86 0.04 -13.37
N SER A 136 12.06 0.92 -12.77
CA SER A 136 11.17 0.60 -11.64
C SER A 136 9.76 1.10 -11.94
N PRO A 137 8.80 0.23 -12.27
CA PRO A 137 7.43 0.65 -12.52
C PRO A 137 6.70 0.99 -11.24
N ILE A 138 5.91 2.05 -11.28
CA ILE A 138 4.93 2.42 -10.26
C ILE A 138 3.57 2.66 -10.92
N SER A 139 2.49 2.38 -10.19
CA SER A 139 1.15 2.78 -10.61
C SER A 139 0.93 4.28 -10.35
N MET A 140 0.89 4.69 -9.09
CA MET A 140 0.72 6.09 -8.68
C MET A 140 1.77 6.55 -7.66
N GLY A 141 2.69 5.68 -7.24
CA GLY A 141 3.74 5.99 -6.27
C GLY A 141 3.23 6.34 -4.86
N ARG A 142 2.04 5.87 -4.49
CA ARG A 142 1.37 6.18 -3.23
C ARG A 142 1.40 5.03 -2.23
N ASN A 143 2.40 4.20 -2.29
CA ASN A 143 2.59 3.06 -1.37
C ASN A 143 3.29 3.51 -0.09
N LEU A 144 2.55 4.26 0.74
CA LEU A 144 3.05 4.86 1.97
C LEU A 144 3.45 3.80 3.00
N GLY A 145 4.55 4.02 3.69
CA GLY A 145 5.11 3.06 4.63
C GLY A 145 5.81 1.85 3.99
N TYR A 146 5.84 1.79 2.66
CA TYR A 146 6.46 0.70 1.88
C TYR A 146 7.46 1.20 0.82
N GLY A 147 7.83 2.49 0.88
CA GLY A 147 8.81 3.12 0.00
C GLY A 147 8.23 4.02 -1.09
N GLY A 148 6.90 4.16 -1.20
CA GLY A 148 6.25 5.09 -2.13
C GLY A 148 6.61 4.84 -3.59
N ALA A 149 7.19 5.84 -4.24
CA ALA A 149 7.64 5.78 -5.64
C ALA A 149 9.13 5.42 -5.78
N ALA A 150 9.83 5.20 -4.67
CA ALA A 150 11.26 4.96 -4.67
C ALA A 150 11.63 3.62 -5.33
N PRO A 151 12.68 3.57 -6.14
CA PRO A 151 13.22 2.31 -6.66
C PRO A 151 14.08 1.61 -5.60
N ARG A 152 14.10 0.27 -5.57
CA ARG A 152 14.98 -0.49 -4.68
C ARG A 152 16.46 -0.31 -5.04
N VAL A 153 16.77 -0.16 -6.31
CA VAL A 153 18.12 0.13 -6.80
C VAL A 153 18.23 1.61 -7.12
N ARG A 154 19.07 2.30 -6.35
CA ARG A 154 19.35 3.73 -6.47
C ARG A 154 19.74 4.09 -7.90
N GLY A 155 19.18 5.16 -8.43
CA GLY A 155 19.45 5.64 -9.78
C GLY A 155 18.67 4.92 -10.89
N SER A 156 17.78 3.97 -10.59
CA SER A 156 16.86 3.42 -11.60
C SER A 156 16.00 4.52 -12.22
N VAL A 157 15.55 4.33 -13.46
CA VAL A 157 14.52 5.17 -14.08
C VAL A 157 13.15 4.67 -13.62
N VAL A 158 12.36 5.53 -12.98
CA VAL A 158 10.99 5.21 -12.56
C VAL A 158 10.04 5.35 -13.75
N ILE A 159 9.23 4.33 -13.98
CA ILE A 159 8.13 4.37 -14.95
C ILE A 159 6.86 4.69 -14.17
N ASP A 160 6.43 5.94 -14.20
CA ASP A 160 5.15 6.37 -13.62
C ASP A 160 4.02 6.13 -14.63
N LEU A 161 3.39 4.98 -14.49
CA LEU A 161 2.26 4.57 -15.32
C LEU A 161 1.04 5.44 -15.06
N GLY A 162 0.83 5.82 -13.81
CA GLY A 162 -0.41 6.42 -13.33
C GLY A 162 -0.68 7.82 -13.85
N ARG A 163 0.35 8.57 -14.22
CA ARG A 163 0.20 9.95 -14.70
C ARG A 163 -0.59 10.05 -16.00
N ARG A 164 -0.46 9.07 -16.91
CA ARG A 164 -1.07 9.11 -18.25
C ARG A 164 -1.88 7.85 -18.61
N MET A 165 -1.68 6.74 -17.92
CA MET A 165 -2.48 5.51 -18.05
C MET A 165 -3.47 5.43 -16.89
N ASN A 166 -4.54 6.23 -16.93
CA ASN A 166 -5.49 6.44 -15.84
C ASN A 166 -6.96 6.29 -16.27
N LYS A 167 -7.21 5.51 -17.29
CA LYS A 167 -8.55 5.31 -17.84
C LYS A 167 -9.25 4.13 -17.18
N ILE A 168 -10.54 4.30 -16.88
CA ILE A 168 -11.47 3.22 -16.60
C ILE A 168 -11.98 2.76 -17.97
N LEU A 169 -11.46 1.62 -18.44
CA LEU A 169 -11.66 1.14 -19.79
C LEU A 169 -13.05 0.55 -20.00
N ASN A 170 -13.58 -0.10 -18.97
CA ASN A 170 -14.92 -0.67 -18.97
C ASN A 170 -15.51 -0.71 -17.55
N ILE A 171 -16.82 -0.58 -17.44
CA ILE A 171 -17.64 -0.98 -16.28
C ILE A 171 -18.82 -1.74 -16.87
N ASP A 172 -18.96 -2.98 -16.48
CA ASP A 172 -20.09 -3.84 -16.81
C ASP A 172 -21.00 -3.97 -15.57
N PRO A 173 -22.14 -3.29 -15.54
CA PRO A 173 -23.01 -3.30 -14.38
C PRO A 173 -23.77 -4.62 -14.19
N ASP A 174 -23.98 -5.39 -15.25
CA ASP A 174 -24.70 -6.66 -15.19
C ASP A 174 -23.78 -7.78 -14.67
N ALA A 175 -22.52 -7.81 -15.14
CA ALA A 175 -21.51 -8.74 -14.67
C ALA A 175 -20.80 -8.27 -13.38
N CYS A 176 -21.07 -7.06 -12.90
CA CYS A 176 -20.42 -6.45 -11.73
C CYS A 176 -18.90 -6.47 -11.85
N THR A 177 -18.35 -6.04 -13.00
CA THR A 177 -16.91 -6.02 -13.25
C THR A 177 -16.46 -4.69 -13.83
N CYS A 178 -15.17 -4.42 -13.73
CA CYS A 178 -14.55 -3.32 -14.46
C CYS A 178 -13.15 -3.70 -14.99
N LEU A 179 -12.64 -2.91 -15.95
CA LEU A 179 -11.28 -2.99 -16.48
C LEU A 179 -10.62 -1.63 -16.31
N VAL A 180 -9.46 -1.59 -15.64
CA VAL A 180 -8.78 -0.36 -15.27
C VAL A 180 -7.32 -0.33 -15.69
N GLU A 181 -6.80 0.88 -15.93
CA GLU A 181 -5.38 1.18 -16.10
C GLU A 181 -4.71 1.49 -14.73
N PRO A 182 -3.36 1.48 -14.63
CA PRO A 182 -2.62 1.63 -13.38
C PRO A 182 -2.89 2.93 -12.60
N GLY A 183 -3.25 4.02 -13.27
CA GLY A 183 -3.51 5.33 -12.68
C GLY A 183 -4.92 5.53 -12.15
N VAL A 184 -5.77 4.52 -12.22
CA VAL A 184 -7.13 4.61 -11.65
C VAL A 184 -7.07 4.45 -10.14
N SER A 185 -7.40 5.51 -9.40
CA SER A 185 -7.53 5.47 -7.93
C SER A 185 -8.89 4.90 -7.51
N PHE A 186 -8.99 4.46 -6.24
CA PHE A 186 -10.29 4.08 -5.67
C PHE A 186 -11.28 5.25 -5.69
N TYR A 187 -10.82 6.49 -5.47
CA TYR A 187 -11.65 7.67 -5.63
C TYR A 187 -12.18 7.82 -7.06
N ALA A 188 -11.32 7.71 -8.07
CA ALA A 188 -11.72 7.87 -9.46
C ALA A 188 -12.73 6.81 -9.90
N LEU A 189 -12.52 5.55 -9.50
CA LEU A 189 -13.43 4.45 -9.81
C LEU A 189 -14.77 4.62 -9.11
N HIS A 190 -14.77 4.95 -7.82
CA HIS A 190 -15.99 5.23 -7.07
C HIS A 190 -16.81 6.35 -7.73
N GLU A 191 -16.16 7.48 -8.07
CA GLU A 191 -16.83 8.63 -8.67
C GLU A 191 -17.41 8.30 -10.04
N GLU A 192 -16.68 7.54 -10.85
CA GLU A 192 -17.15 7.15 -12.18
C GLU A 192 -18.37 6.21 -12.11
N ILE A 193 -18.39 5.28 -11.16
CA ILE A 193 -19.56 4.42 -10.90
C ILE A 193 -20.77 5.29 -10.54
N GLN A 194 -20.61 6.25 -9.63
CA GLN A 194 -21.69 7.17 -9.24
C GLN A 194 -22.15 8.04 -10.42
N ARG A 195 -21.22 8.58 -11.18
CA ARG A 195 -21.49 9.45 -12.35
C ARG A 195 -22.29 8.72 -13.44
N ARG A 196 -22.03 7.41 -13.64
CA ARG A 196 -22.79 6.57 -14.57
C ARG A 196 -24.16 6.14 -14.04
N GLY A 197 -24.50 6.45 -12.79
CA GLY A 197 -25.75 6.06 -12.17
C GLY A 197 -25.80 4.62 -11.68
N HIS A 198 -24.67 3.92 -11.61
CA HIS A 198 -24.59 2.53 -11.13
C HIS A 198 -24.48 2.47 -9.61
N THR A 199 -25.35 3.19 -8.88
CA THR A 199 -25.32 3.30 -7.41
C THR A 199 -25.57 1.98 -6.68
N HIS A 200 -26.02 0.95 -7.41
CA HIS A 200 -26.15 -0.42 -6.91
C HIS A 200 -24.83 -1.19 -6.89
N LEU A 201 -23.75 -0.61 -7.40
CA LEU A 201 -22.40 -1.19 -7.37
C LEU A 201 -21.52 -0.45 -6.37
N TRP A 202 -20.82 -1.22 -5.56
CA TRP A 202 -19.78 -0.74 -4.66
C TRP A 202 -18.42 -1.22 -5.14
N ILE A 203 -17.39 -0.41 -4.88
CA ILE A 203 -16.00 -0.87 -4.95
C ILE A 203 -15.57 -1.28 -3.55
N ASP A 204 -14.72 -2.28 -3.43
CA ASP A 204 -13.99 -2.45 -2.18
C ASP A 204 -12.88 -1.41 -2.07
N VAL A 205 -12.67 -0.86 -0.89
CA VAL A 205 -11.71 0.23 -0.67
C VAL A 205 -10.80 -0.04 0.53
N PRO A 206 -9.50 0.29 0.41
CA PRO A 206 -8.58 0.26 1.54
C PRO A 206 -8.74 1.48 2.44
N ASP A 207 -7.99 1.55 3.53
CA ASP A 207 -7.98 2.68 4.46
C ASP A 207 -7.60 4.01 3.78
N LEU A 208 -6.77 3.96 2.75
CA LEU A 208 -6.33 5.12 1.98
C LEU A 208 -6.79 5.04 0.52
N GLY A 209 -7.96 5.60 0.23
CA GLY A 209 -8.60 5.56 -1.08
C GLY A 209 -7.89 6.31 -2.21
N GLY A 210 -6.81 7.03 -1.92
CA GLY A 210 -6.02 7.76 -2.92
C GLY A 210 -5.04 6.88 -3.71
N GLY A 211 -4.87 5.62 -3.33
CA GLY A 211 -4.03 4.65 -4.03
C GLY A 211 -4.64 4.12 -5.32
N SER A 212 -3.81 3.45 -6.12
CA SER A 212 -4.24 2.77 -7.34
C SER A 212 -4.99 1.48 -7.03
N VAL A 213 -6.12 1.24 -7.70
CA VAL A 213 -6.85 -0.03 -7.62
C VAL A 213 -5.94 -1.18 -8.05
N LEU A 214 -5.32 -1.08 -9.23
CA LEU A 214 -4.40 -2.09 -9.75
C LEU A 214 -3.15 -2.26 -8.87
N GLY A 215 -2.52 -1.15 -8.46
CA GLY A 215 -1.29 -1.20 -7.65
C GLY A 215 -1.50 -1.81 -6.27
N ASN A 216 -2.61 -1.47 -5.60
CA ASN A 216 -2.98 -2.05 -4.31
C ASN A 216 -3.24 -3.56 -4.43
N THR A 217 -3.96 -3.98 -5.47
CA THR A 217 -4.26 -5.39 -5.74
C THR A 217 -2.99 -6.21 -5.99
N LEU A 218 -2.04 -5.70 -6.79
CA LEU A 218 -0.75 -6.37 -7.03
C LEU A 218 0.10 -6.52 -5.78
N ASP A 219 -0.01 -5.61 -4.83
CA ASP A 219 0.66 -5.69 -3.52
C ASP A 219 -0.20 -6.44 -2.47
N ARG A 220 -1.25 -7.16 -2.89
CA ARG A 220 -2.18 -7.91 -2.04
C ARG A 220 -2.79 -7.06 -0.94
N GLY A 221 -3.19 -5.84 -1.30
CA GLY A 221 -3.87 -4.93 -0.39
C GLY A 221 -5.22 -5.46 0.05
N VAL A 222 -5.65 -5.01 1.22
CA VAL A 222 -6.91 -5.40 1.85
C VAL A 222 -7.88 -4.23 1.84
N GLY A 223 -9.14 -4.52 1.59
CA GLY A 223 -10.27 -3.61 1.77
C GLY A 223 -11.25 -4.11 2.83
N TYR A 224 -12.33 -3.39 3.02
CA TYR A 224 -13.17 -3.56 4.22
C TYR A 224 -14.66 -3.70 3.96
N THR A 225 -15.03 -4.05 2.72
CA THR A 225 -16.34 -4.65 2.42
C THR A 225 -16.23 -6.19 2.48
N PRO A 226 -17.31 -6.96 2.27
CA PRO A 226 -17.22 -8.41 2.07
C PRO A 226 -16.25 -8.86 0.96
N TYR A 227 -15.90 -7.99 0.01
CA TYR A 227 -14.98 -8.26 -1.11
C TYR A 227 -13.54 -7.81 -0.79
N GLY A 228 -13.17 -7.75 0.48
CA GLY A 228 -11.94 -7.16 0.99
C GLY A 228 -10.62 -7.82 0.58
N ASP A 229 -10.62 -9.03 0.02
CA ASP A 229 -9.44 -9.62 -0.61
C ASP A 229 -9.33 -9.11 -2.06
N HIS A 230 -8.62 -8.00 -2.25
CA HIS A 230 -8.49 -7.39 -3.57
C HIS A 230 -7.83 -8.33 -4.59
N TRP A 231 -6.89 -9.19 -4.15
CA TRP A 231 -6.28 -10.15 -5.05
C TRP A 231 -7.26 -11.23 -5.49
N ALA A 232 -8.11 -11.72 -4.60
CA ALA A 232 -9.16 -12.68 -4.96
C ALA A 232 -10.24 -12.05 -5.86
N MET A 233 -10.40 -10.74 -5.81
CA MET A 233 -11.40 -9.99 -6.61
C MET A 233 -10.89 -9.54 -7.97
N HIS A 234 -9.60 -9.74 -8.31
CA HIS A 234 -9.14 -9.42 -9.66
C HIS A 234 -9.44 -10.54 -10.66
N SER A 235 -9.54 -10.19 -11.93
CA SER A 235 -9.72 -11.14 -13.03
C SER A 235 -9.05 -10.65 -14.30
N GLY A 236 -7.94 -11.30 -14.65
CA GLY A 236 -7.18 -11.08 -15.85
C GLY A 236 -6.27 -9.84 -15.84
N LEU A 237 -5.06 -10.04 -16.34
CA LEU A 237 -4.03 -9.03 -16.45
C LEU A 237 -3.57 -8.87 -17.90
N GLU A 238 -3.22 -7.64 -18.31
CA GLU A 238 -2.38 -7.38 -19.47
C GLU A 238 -0.99 -6.97 -18.95
N VAL A 239 0.05 -7.64 -19.41
CA VAL A 239 1.40 -7.51 -18.86
C VAL A 239 2.42 -7.33 -19.96
N VAL A 240 3.30 -6.35 -19.80
CA VAL A 240 4.53 -6.21 -20.63
C VAL A 240 5.65 -6.94 -19.92
N LEU A 241 6.18 -7.97 -20.56
CA LEU A 241 7.33 -8.75 -20.05
C LEU A 241 8.64 -7.96 -20.18
N PRO A 242 9.70 -8.33 -19.43
CA PRO A 242 11.01 -7.70 -19.57
C PRO A 242 11.63 -7.79 -20.98
N THR A 243 11.15 -8.71 -21.82
CA THR A 243 11.51 -8.83 -23.25
C THR A 243 10.85 -7.75 -24.13
N GLY A 244 9.80 -7.09 -23.61
CA GLY A 244 8.95 -6.17 -24.36
C GLY A 244 7.75 -6.84 -25.05
N GLU A 245 7.55 -8.14 -24.87
CA GLU A 245 6.34 -8.83 -25.33
C GLU A 245 5.15 -8.47 -24.44
N VAL A 246 3.94 -8.48 -25.03
CA VAL A 246 2.69 -8.29 -24.29
C VAL A 246 1.95 -9.61 -24.20
N ILE A 247 1.56 -9.97 -22.99
CA ILE A 247 0.70 -11.12 -22.75
C ILE A 247 -0.59 -10.68 -22.06
N ARG A 248 -1.64 -11.47 -22.20
CA ARG A 248 -2.84 -11.42 -21.38
C ARG A 248 -3.02 -12.73 -20.66
N THR A 249 -3.32 -12.66 -19.38
CA THR A 249 -3.56 -13.85 -18.55
C THR A 249 -5.01 -14.30 -18.63
N GLY A 250 -5.29 -15.48 -18.13
CA GLY A 250 -6.63 -16.02 -18.06
C GLY A 250 -7.31 -16.14 -19.43
N MET A 251 -8.60 -15.86 -19.47
CA MET A 251 -9.41 -15.87 -20.70
C MET A 251 -8.99 -14.78 -21.70
N GLY A 252 -8.25 -13.76 -21.25
CA GLY A 252 -7.74 -12.69 -22.11
C GLY A 252 -6.76 -13.14 -23.20
N ALA A 253 -6.16 -14.32 -23.04
CA ALA A 253 -5.30 -14.93 -24.04
C ALA A 253 -6.07 -15.50 -25.26
N LEU A 254 -7.37 -15.72 -25.13
CA LEU A 254 -8.23 -16.17 -26.24
C LEU A 254 -8.61 -14.98 -27.12
N PRO A 255 -8.30 -14.97 -28.43
CA PRO A 255 -8.73 -13.91 -29.33
C PRO A 255 -10.28 -13.77 -29.35
N GLY A 256 -10.76 -12.51 -29.24
CA GLY A 256 -12.19 -12.25 -29.24
C GLY A 256 -12.95 -12.75 -28.00
N ASN A 257 -12.24 -13.01 -26.89
CA ASN A 257 -12.84 -13.44 -25.64
C ASN A 257 -13.87 -12.40 -25.10
N ASN A 258 -14.86 -12.88 -24.36
CA ASN A 258 -15.87 -12.07 -23.69
C ASN A 258 -15.99 -12.41 -22.18
N THR A 259 -15.04 -13.14 -21.63
CA THR A 259 -15.05 -13.62 -20.23
C THR A 259 -13.80 -13.23 -19.44
N TRP A 260 -12.98 -12.34 -19.97
CA TRP A 260 -11.70 -11.97 -19.36
C TRP A 260 -11.84 -11.43 -17.93
N GLN A 261 -12.85 -10.59 -17.69
CA GLN A 261 -13.13 -10.04 -16.36
C GLN A 261 -14.11 -10.89 -15.54
N ALA A 262 -14.74 -11.89 -16.16
CA ALA A 262 -15.76 -12.72 -15.52
C ALA A 262 -15.22 -14.02 -14.93
N PHE A 263 -14.07 -14.52 -15.45
CA PHE A 263 -13.47 -15.77 -14.99
C PHE A 263 -11.95 -15.59 -14.81
N PRO A 264 -11.42 -15.76 -13.58
CA PRO A 264 -10.02 -15.43 -13.27
C PRO A 264 -8.99 -16.41 -13.82
N TYR A 265 -9.43 -17.55 -14.38
CA TYR A 265 -8.54 -18.58 -14.88
C TYR A 265 -8.59 -18.66 -16.41
N GLY A 266 -7.58 -19.33 -16.98
CA GLY A 266 -7.56 -19.76 -18.37
C GLY A 266 -7.39 -21.27 -18.45
N PHE A 267 -6.93 -21.74 -19.60
CA PHE A 267 -6.48 -23.12 -19.74
C PHE A 267 -4.99 -23.19 -19.37
N GLY A 268 -4.60 -24.13 -18.53
CA GLY A 268 -3.24 -24.29 -18.06
C GLY A 268 -2.95 -23.64 -16.70
N PRO A 269 -1.68 -23.34 -16.38
CA PRO A 269 -1.31 -22.78 -15.09
C PRO A 269 -1.91 -21.41 -14.84
N TYR A 270 -2.22 -21.11 -13.57
CA TYR A 270 -2.63 -19.77 -13.13
C TYR A 270 -1.43 -18.84 -13.08
N SER A 271 -1.27 -18.04 -14.13
CA SER A 271 -0.09 -17.20 -14.33
C SER A 271 -0.15 -15.86 -13.62
N ASP A 272 -1.34 -15.35 -13.26
CA ASP A 272 -1.51 -14.04 -12.62
C ASP A 272 -0.69 -13.94 -11.32
N GLY A 273 -0.63 -15.03 -10.55
CA GLY A 273 0.08 -15.09 -9.28
C GLY A 273 1.56 -14.71 -9.35
N ILE A 274 2.24 -14.98 -10.47
CA ILE A 274 3.66 -14.64 -10.63
C ILE A 274 3.90 -13.13 -10.78
N PHE A 275 2.88 -12.36 -11.14
CA PHE A 275 2.97 -10.90 -11.30
C PHE A 275 2.60 -10.12 -10.04
N SER A 276 2.05 -10.79 -9.02
CA SER A 276 1.76 -10.19 -7.72
C SER A 276 3.02 -10.16 -6.86
N GLN A 277 3.32 -9.01 -6.23
CA GLN A 277 4.51 -8.80 -5.38
C GLN A 277 5.80 -9.33 -6.05
N SER A 278 6.03 -8.95 -7.29
CA SER A 278 7.15 -9.47 -8.06
C SER A 278 7.79 -8.40 -8.96
N ASN A 279 8.77 -8.83 -9.74
CA ASN A 279 9.45 -8.03 -10.76
C ASN A 279 9.57 -8.80 -12.09
N PHE A 280 8.55 -9.58 -12.42
CA PHE A 280 8.54 -10.44 -13.63
C PHE A 280 7.83 -9.79 -14.82
N GLY A 281 7.10 -8.68 -14.62
CA GLY A 281 6.39 -7.97 -15.67
C GLY A 281 5.82 -6.64 -15.20
N ILE A 282 5.36 -5.83 -16.15
CA ILE A 282 4.69 -4.55 -15.90
C ILE A 282 3.23 -4.69 -16.27
N VAL A 283 2.35 -4.68 -15.27
CA VAL A 283 0.89 -4.79 -15.50
C VAL A 283 0.35 -3.46 -16.01
N THR A 284 -0.29 -3.48 -17.18
CA THR A 284 -0.84 -2.31 -17.85
C THR A 284 -2.36 -2.24 -17.83
N LYS A 285 -3.04 -3.37 -17.57
CA LYS A 285 -4.49 -3.44 -17.37
C LYS A 285 -4.84 -4.54 -16.39
N MET A 286 -5.91 -4.34 -15.63
CA MET A 286 -6.43 -5.31 -14.68
C MET A 286 -7.95 -5.26 -14.64
N GLY A 287 -8.58 -6.43 -14.67
CA GLY A 287 -9.99 -6.60 -14.37
C GLY A 287 -10.24 -6.69 -12.86
N MET A 288 -11.34 -6.10 -12.39
CA MET A 288 -11.76 -6.16 -10.99
C MET A 288 -13.23 -6.49 -10.90
N THR A 289 -13.59 -7.28 -9.90
CA THR A 289 -14.99 -7.53 -9.51
C THR A 289 -15.47 -6.38 -8.64
N LEU A 290 -16.68 -5.89 -8.94
CA LEU A 290 -17.42 -4.89 -8.15
C LEU A 290 -18.43 -5.60 -7.28
N MET A 291 -18.66 -5.10 -6.07
CA MET A 291 -19.63 -5.68 -5.15
C MET A 291 -21.02 -5.12 -5.42
N PRO A 292 -22.04 -5.96 -5.68
CA PRO A 292 -23.43 -5.49 -5.67
C PRO A 292 -23.81 -5.00 -4.28
N ASN A 293 -24.56 -3.88 -4.19
CA ASN A 293 -25.12 -3.43 -2.91
C ASN A 293 -26.04 -4.51 -2.35
N PRO A 294 -25.75 -5.07 -1.17
CA PRO A 294 -26.48 -6.23 -0.62
C PRO A 294 -27.83 -5.87 0.01
N GLY A 295 -28.34 -4.67 -0.20
CA GLY A 295 -29.55 -4.15 0.45
C GLY A 295 -29.23 -3.21 1.62
N GLY A 296 -28.01 -2.71 1.67
CA GLY A 296 -27.50 -1.78 2.65
C GLY A 296 -26.54 -2.39 3.67
N HIS A 297 -26.07 -1.54 4.58
CA HIS A 297 -25.15 -1.90 5.66
C HIS A 297 -25.55 -1.20 6.96
N GLU A 298 -25.03 -1.68 8.08
CA GLU A 298 -25.15 -1.04 9.39
C GLU A 298 -23.84 -1.26 10.16
N SER A 299 -23.13 -0.16 10.41
CA SER A 299 -21.89 -0.19 11.18
C SER A 299 -22.16 -0.07 12.69
N PHE A 300 -21.31 -0.68 13.47
CA PHE A 300 -21.41 -0.69 14.94
C PHE A 300 -20.03 -0.70 15.59
N MET A 301 -19.98 -0.28 16.86
CA MET A 301 -18.74 -0.21 17.63
C MET A 301 -18.93 -0.90 19.00
N TYR A 302 -17.95 -1.74 19.36
CA TYR A 302 -17.82 -2.32 20.69
C TYR A 302 -16.48 -1.97 21.32
N THR A 303 -16.44 -1.87 22.64
CA THR A 303 -15.22 -1.61 23.40
C THR A 303 -15.00 -2.68 24.48
N PHE A 304 -13.71 -2.95 24.77
CA PHE A 304 -13.27 -3.98 25.70
C PHE A 304 -12.16 -3.41 26.59
N GLN A 305 -12.07 -3.88 27.84
CA GLN A 305 -11.42 -3.14 28.90
C GLN A 305 -9.98 -3.55 29.16
N LYS A 306 -9.55 -4.75 28.73
CA LYS A 306 -8.25 -5.32 29.05
C LYS A 306 -7.49 -5.70 27.79
N ASP A 307 -6.16 -5.64 27.85
CA ASP A 307 -5.31 -6.08 26.73
C ASP A 307 -5.52 -7.58 26.46
N GLU A 308 -5.73 -8.39 27.51
CA GLU A 308 -5.95 -9.84 27.45
C GLU A 308 -7.31 -10.23 26.84
N ASP A 309 -8.25 -9.30 26.75
CA ASP A 309 -9.54 -9.53 26.07
C ASP A 309 -9.34 -9.91 24.59
N LEU A 310 -8.20 -9.55 24.01
CA LEU A 310 -7.80 -9.94 22.66
C LEU A 310 -7.89 -11.45 22.42
N TYR A 311 -7.50 -12.26 23.41
CA TYR A 311 -7.61 -13.72 23.33
C TYR A 311 -9.05 -14.16 23.12
N GLN A 312 -9.94 -13.77 24.02
CA GLN A 312 -11.35 -14.17 23.97
C GLN A 312 -12.06 -13.59 22.75
N LEU A 313 -11.73 -12.35 22.37
CA LEU A 313 -12.29 -11.70 21.18
C LEU A 313 -11.96 -12.47 19.89
N THR A 314 -10.71 -12.89 19.74
CA THR A 314 -10.29 -13.68 18.58
C THR A 314 -11.05 -14.99 18.51
N GLU A 315 -11.23 -15.69 19.65
CA GLU A 315 -12.00 -16.93 19.75
C GLU A 315 -13.49 -16.74 19.41
N ILE A 316 -14.05 -15.58 19.70
CA ILE A 316 -15.44 -15.21 19.35
C ILE A 316 -15.55 -14.79 17.88
N ILE A 317 -14.64 -13.96 17.38
CA ILE A 317 -14.69 -13.43 16.01
C ILE A 317 -14.52 -14.55 14.98
N ARG A 318 -13.60 -15.49 15.21
CA ARG A 318 -13.33 -16.60 14.27
C ARG A 318 -14.58 -17.35 13.81
N PRO A 319 -15.42 -17.93 14.69
CA PRO A 319 -16.62 -18.66 14.24
C PRO A 319 -17.63 -17.73 13.56
N LEU A 320 -17.73 -16.46 13.97
CA LEU A 320 -18.64 -15.50 13.33
C LEU A 320 -18.16 -15.15 11.90
N ARG A 321 -16.84 -15.07 11.69
CA ARG A 321 -16.25 -14.90 10.34
C ARG A 321 -16.49 -16.14 9.47
N ILE A 322 -16.20 -17.33 9.97
CA ILE A 322 -16.37 -18.59 9.23
C ILE A 322 -17.85 -18.80 8.86
N ALA A 323 -18.77 -18.46 9.75
CA ALA A 323 -20.21 -18.56 9.52
C ALA A 323 -20.81 -17.41 8.68
N GLN A 324 -19.98 -16.47 8.20
CA GLN A 324 -20.41 -15.29 7.44
C GLN A 324 -21.45 -14.41 8.17
N ILE A 325 -21.48 -14.44 9.51
CA ILE A 325 -22.22 -13.48 10.33
C ILE A 325 -21.52 -12.12 10.28
N LEU A 326 -20.19 -12.12 10.42
CA LEU A 326 -19.30 -11.01 10.10
C LEU A 326 -18.72 -11.26 8.71
N GLU A 327 -19.18 -10.52 7.71
CA GLU A 327 -18.87 -10.79 6.31
C GLU A 327 -17.61 -10.08 5.81
N ASN A 328 -17.33 -8.89 6.34
CA ASN A 328 -16.15 -8.12 5.97
C ASN A 328 -14.94 -8.44 6.86
N VAL A 329 -13.77 -7.96 6.47
CA VAL A 329 -12.56 -8.05 7.30
C VAL A 329 -12.81 -7.31 8.61
N ALA A 330 -12.85 -8.05 9.70
CA ALA A 330 -13.11 -7.49 11.02
C ALA A 330 -11.88 -6.69 11.52
N GLN A 331 -12.12 -5.53 12.12
CA GLN A 331 -11.06 -4.66 12.62
C GLN A 331 -11.14 -4.53 14.14
N LEU A 332 -10.11 -5.01 14.81
CA LEU A 332 -9.91 -4.87 16.24
C LEU A 332 -8.69 -3.96 16.45
N ARG A 333 -8.90 -2.76 16.97
CA ARG A 333 -7.88 -1.72 17.10
C ARG A 333 -7.64 -1.36 18.55
N HIS A 334 -6.39 -1.22 18.96
CA HIS A 334 -6.05 -0.70 20.27
C HIS A 334 -6.41 0.80 20.36
N VAL A 335 -6.84 1.26 21.54
CA VAL A 335 -7.31 2.64 21.76
C VAL A 335 -6.24 3.69 21.46
N THR A 336 -4.96 3.38 21.55
CA THR A 336 -3.86 4.27 21.14
C THR A 336 -3.97 4.71 19.68
N GLN A 337 -4.41 3.80 18.81
CA GLN A 337 -4.69 4.16 17.42
C GLN A 337 -5.86 5.14 17.28
N ALA A 338 -6.92 4.93 18.08
CA ALA A 338 -8.06 5.87 18.08
C ALA A 338 -7.65 7.29 18.50
N LEU A 339 -6.67 7.43 19.40
CA LEU A 339 -6.07 8.72 19.75
C LEU A 339 -5.25 9.31 18.58
N ALA A 340 -4.40 8.49 17.96
CA ALA A 340 -3.52 8.95 16.89
C ALA A 340 -4.28 9.46 15.65
N VAL A 341 -5.36 8.76 15.24
CA VAL A 341 -6.17 9.16 14.08
C VAL A 341 -7.03 10.40 14.30
N LYS A 342 -7.06 10.97 15.53
CA LYS A 342 -7.58 12.34 15.73
C LYS A 342 -6.73 13.39 15.03
N GLY A 343 -5.50 13.05 14.64
CA GLY A 343 -4.59 13.93 13.90
C GLY A 343 -3.95 15.03 14.75
N TYR A 344 -3.96 14.88 16.06
CA TYR A 344 -3.23 15.78 16.94
C TYR A 344 -1.80 15.29 17.18
N PRO A 345 -0.84 16.20 17.39
CA PRO A 345 0.52 15.81 17.72
C PRO A 345 0.57 15.13 19.09
N ARG A 346 1.46 14.17 19.24
CA ARG A 346 1.72 13.43 20.48
C ARG A 346 1.93 14.36 21.69
N SER A 347 2.61 15.48 21.47
CA SER A 347 2.89 16.51 22.49
C SER A 347 1.65 17.11 23.13
N LYS A 348 0.47 17.02 22.48
CA LYS A 348 -0.81 17.41 23.08
C LYS A 348 -1.20 16.52 24.26
N TYR A 349 -0.78 15.27 24.22
CA TYR A 349 -1.14 14.25 25.22
C TYR A 349 0.02 13.94 26.17
N TRP A 350 1.23 13.85 25.61
CA TRP A 350 2.43 13.48 26.33
C TRP A 350 3.68 14.10 25.68
N SER A 351 4.43 14.88 26.47
CA SER A 351 5.66 15.56 26.04
C SER A 351 6.96 14.82 26.45
N GLY A 352 6.85 13.71 27.18
CA GLY A 352 8.00 12.90 27.57
C GLY A 352 8.66 12.22 26.37
N LYS A 353 9.92 11.77 26.53
CA LYS A 353 10.66 11.05 25.48
C LYS A 353 10.29 9.57 25.40
N ASP A 354 9.90 8.99 26.54
CA ASP A 354 9.48 7.59 26.64
C ASP A 354 8.13 7.37 25.95
N PRO A 355 7.76 6.12 25.61
CA PRO A 355 6.43 5.80 25.08
C PRO A 355 5.32 6.41 25.93
N ILE A 356 4.20 6.75 25.27
CA ILE A 356 3.05 7.34 25.98
C ILE A 356 2.58 6.40 27.10
N PRO A 357 2.50 6.86 28.37
CA PRO A 357 2.09 6.01 29.48
C PRO A 357 0.64 5.54 29.36
N ALA A 358 0.37 4.33 29.83
CA ALA A 358 -0.96 3.71 29.76
C ALA A 358 -2.05 4.50 30.51
N ASP A 359 -1.72 5.17 31.62
CA ASP A 359 -2.63 6.04 32.37
C ASP A 359 -2.97 7.33 31.60
N VAL A 360 -2.01 7.87 30.83
CA VAL A 360 -2.25 9.00 29.91
C VAL A 360 -3.21 8.57 28.82
N VAL A 361 -2.98 7.41 28.17
CA VAL A 361 -3.88 6.86 27.15
C VAL A 361 -5.29 6.66 27.73
N ALA A 362 -5.42 6.06 28.92
CA ALA A 362 -6.70 5.85 29.59
C ALA A 362 -7.42 7.17 29.88
N ARG A 363 -6.70 8.19 30.37
CA ARG A 363 -7.25 9.52 30.63
C ARG A 363 -7.77 10.20 29.35
N GLU A 364 -6.95 10.21 28.31
CA GLU A 364 -7.28 10.92 27.07
C GLU A 364 -8.37 10.20 26.27
N SER A 365 -8.44 8.86 26.33
CA SER A 365 -9.48 8.09 25.67
C SER A 365 -10.89 8.36 26.20
N ARG A 366 -11.03 8.83 27.44
CA ARG A 366 -12.33 9.28 27.99
C ARG A 366 -13.00 10.37 27.17
N ASN A 367 -12.20 11.13 26.40
CA ASN A 367 -12.69 12.20 25.52
C ASN A 367 -13.08 11.69 24.10
N LEU A 368 -12.95 10.40 23.84
CA LEU A 368 -13.37 9.76 22.60
C LEU A 368 -14.75 9.10 22.80
N SER A 369 -15.50 8.92 21.72
CA SER A 369 -16.79 8.20 21.78
C SER A 369 -16.65 6.75 22.24
N CYS A 370 -15.50 6.12 22.01
CA CYS A 370 -15.21 4.79 22.58
C CYS A 370 -14.99 4.81 24.09
N GLY A 371 -14.65 5.96 24.70
CA GLY A 371 -14.36 6.09 26.13
C GLY A 371 -13.09 5.34 26.54
N GLU A 372 -12.93 5.19 27.87
CA GLU A 372 -11.83 4.40 28.43
C GLU A 372 -12.00 2.92 28.08
N CYS A 373 -11.04 2.38 27.34
CA CYS A 373 -10.99 0.98 26.93
C CYS A 373 -9.57 0.63 26.47
N LYS A 374 -9.35 -0.66 26.15
CA LYS A 374 -8.12 -1.12 25.48
C LYS A 374 -8.36 -1.42 24.03
N TRP A 375 -9.42 -2.14 23.72
CA TRP A 375 -9.75 -2.52 22.35
C TRP A 375 -11.05 -1.89 21.91
N VAL A 376 -11.05 -1.46 20.65
CA VAL A 376 -12.22 -0.97 19.91
C VAL A 376 -12.43 -1.88 18.70
N TYR A 377 -13.60 -2.47 18.61
CA TYR A 377 -14.03 -3.24 17.47
C TYR A 377 -14.93 -2.40 16.57
N TYR A 378 -14.54 -2.21 15.33
CA TYR A 378 -15.34 -1.59 14.29
C TYR A 378 -15.88 -2.67 13.38
N GLY A 379 -17.19 -2.88 13.40
CA GLY A 379 -17.86 -3.92 12.64
C GLY A 379 -18.97 -3.37 11.76
N THR A 380 -19.40 -4.20 10.82
CA THR A 380 -20.49 -3.88 9.90
C THR A 380 -21.28 -5.14 9.57
N THR A 381 -22.59 -5.03 9.52
CA THR A 381 -23.50 -6.06 8.99
C THR A 381 -24.11 -5.60 7.68
N TYR A 382 -24.38 -6.55 6.79
CA TYR A 382 -24.83 -6.30 5.43
C TYR A 382 -26.14 -7.01 5.14
N GLY A 383 -26.91 -6.46 4.18
CA GLY A 383 -28.18 -7.01 3.74
C GLY A 383 -29.38 -6.12 4.06
N PRO A 384 -30.61 -6.59 3.78
CA PRO A 384 -31.86 -5.94 4.20
C PRO A 384 -31.94 -5.74 5.73
N PRO A 385 -32.72 -4.78 6.23
CA PRO A 385 -32.75 -4.42 7.66
C PRO A 385 -32.93 -5.61 8.61
N ASP A 386 -33.82 -6.54 8.30
CA ASP A 386 -34.09 -7.71 9.16
C ASP A 386 -32.88 -8.66 9.22
N ILE A 387 -32.16 -8.83 8.12
CA ILE A 387 -30.97 -9.65 8.06
C ILE A 387 -29.84 -8.99 8.86
N ARG A 388 -29.63 -7.67 8.71
CA ARG A 388 -28.63 -6.93 9.49
C ARG A 388 -28.93 -7.06 10.99
N LYS A 389 -30.19 -6.84 11.38
CA LYS A 389 -30.62 -6.98 12.78
C LYS A 389 -30.33 -8.37 13.32
N TYR A 390 -30.71 -9.44 12.59
CA TYR A 390 -30.44 -10.82 12.98
C TYR A 390 -28.95 -11.07 13.22
N LYS A 391 -28.08 -10.64 12.30
CA LYS A 391 -26.64 -10.77 12.43
C LYS A 391 -26.12 -9.99 13.63
N LEU A 392 -26.57 -8.75 13.81
CA LEU A 392 -26.14 -7.89 14.92
C LEU A 392 -26.57 -8.45 16.29
N ASP A 393 -27.75 -9.04 16.39
CA ASP A 393 -28.22 -9.69 17.63
C ASP A 393 -27.30 -10.88 18.01
N ILE A 394 -26.84 -11.66 17.03
CA ILE A 394 -25.85 -12.74 17.25
C ILE A 394 -24.51 -12.15 17.72
N VAL A 395 -23.99 -11.15 17.01
CA VAL A 395 -22.73 -10.48 17.38
C VAL A 395 -22.81 -9.92 18.78
N HIS A 396 -23.92 -9.24 19.12
CA HIS A 396 -24.15 -8.67 20.43
C HIS A 396 -24.10 -9.75 21.54
N LYS A 397 -24.85 -10.83 21.35
CA LYS A 397 -24.88 -11.96 22.29
C LYS A 397 -23.49 -12.54 22.55
N GLU A 398 -22.68 -12.67 21.49
CA GLU A 398 -21.35 -13.27 21.60
C GLU A 398 -20.34 -12.28 22.23
N PHE A 399 -20.33 -11.02 21.82
CA PHE A 399 -19.39 -10.02 22.34
C PHE A 399 -19.66 -9.69 23.81
N MET A 400 -20.92 -9.68 24.25
CA MET A 400 -21.27 -9.44 25.67
C MET A 400 -20.85 -10.58 26.62
N LYS A 401 -20.30 -11.68 26.10
CA LYS A 401 -19.65 -12.70 26.93
C LYS A 401 -18.28 -12.25 27.48
N VAL A 402 -17.67 -11.23 26.85
CA VAL A 402 -16.41 -10.66 27.36
C VAL A 402 -16.73 -9.72 28.51
N PRO A 403 -16.16 -9.95 29.71
CA PRO A 403 -16.45 -9.11 30.87
C PRO A 403 -16.08 -7.64 30.64
N GLY A 404 -17.03 -6.74 30.86
CA GLY A 404 -16.83 -5.30 30.63
C GLY A 404 -17.00 -4.84 29.19
N ALA A 405 -17.41 -5.73 28.27
CA ALA A 405 -17.75 -5.36 26.92
C ALA A 405 -18.90 -4.34 26.88
N ARG A 406 -18.83 -3.37 25.99
CA ARG A 406 -19.85 -2.33 25.85
C ARG A 406 -20.11 -2.05 24.35
N LYS A 407 -21.38 -2.10 23.94
CA LYS A 407 -21.81 -1.53 22.66
C LYS A 407 -21.91 -0.03 22.78
N VAL A 408 -21.27 0.71 21.87
CA VAL A 408 -21.42 2.16 21.82
C VAL A 408 -22.67 2.49 21.00
N ASP A 409 -23.48 3.41 21.51
CA ASP A 409 -24.64 3.92 20.77
C ASP A 409 -24.15 4.87 19.66
N ASN A 410 -24.46 4.52 18.41
CA ASN A 410 -24.06 5.31 17.25
C ASN A 410 -24.57 6.76 17.33
N ALA A 411 -25.70 7.02 17.98
CA ALA A 411 -26.25 8.36 18.15
C ALA A 411 -25.37 9.26 19.05
N THR A 412 -24.50 8.67 19.86
CA THR A 412 -23.57 9.39 20.74
C THR A 412 -22.20 9.63 20.11
N ILE A 413 -21.95 9.07 18.92
CA ILE A 413 -20.65 9.19 18.25
C ILE A 413 -20.55 10.56 17.56
N GLY A 414 -19.54 11.33 17.95
CA GLY A 414 -19.28 12.64 17.36
C GLY A 414 -19.03 12.59 15.85
N PRO A 415 -19.39 13.63 15.08
CA PRO A 415 -19.35 13.60 13.61
C PRO A 415 -17.93 13.46 13.03
N ASP A 416 -16.91 13.86 13.77
CA ASP A 416 -15.50 13.81 13.37
C ASP A 416 -14.76 12.58 13.93
N GLU A 417 -15.48 11.61 14.49
CA GLU A 417 -14.88 10.39 15.03
C GLU A 417 -14.49 9.40 13.91
N TYR A 418 -13.46 8.62 14.19
CA TYR A 418 -12.93 7.62 13.25
C TYR A 418 -13.97 6.57 12.82
N PHE A 419 -14.95 6.28 13.66
CA PHE A 419 -16.08 5.40 13.35
C PHE A 419 -16.73 5.73 12.00
N TRP A 420 -16.96 7.01 11.70
CA TRP A 420 -17.60 7.41 10.45
C TRP A 420 -16.71 7.23 9.21
N SER A 421 -15.40 7.24 9.39
CA SER A 421 -14.47 6.80 8.34
C SER A 421 -14.62 5.31 8.08
N ARG A 422 -14.72 4.50 9.13
CA ARG A 422 -14.93 3.05 9.01
C ARG A 422 -16.26 2.72 8.35
N ASP A 423 -17.33 3.42 8.71
CA ASP A 423 -18.65 3.28 8.09
C ASP A 423 -18.62 3.54 6.58
N ARG A 424 -17.97 4.64 6.16
CA ARG A 424 -17.81 4.95 4.73
C ARG A 424 -17.03 3.88 3.99
N ILE A 425 -15.90 3.46 4.53
CA ILE A 425 -15.05 2.44 3.91
C ILE A 425 -15.78 1.10 3.80
N ALA A 426 -16.51 0.71 4.85
CA ALA A 426 -17.31 -0.51 4.86
C ALA A 426 -18.47 -0.51 3.83
N SER A 427 -18.87 0.66 3.33
CA SER A 427 -19.85 0.83 2.25
C SER A 427 -19.23 1.16 0.89
N GLY A 428 -17.93 0.91 0.72
CA GLY A 428 -17.23 1.15 -0.54
C GLY A 428 -17.00 2.63 -0.87
N THR A 429 -17.07 3.52 0.12
CA THR A 429 -16.80 4.95 -0.05
C THR A 429 -15.38 5.28 0.40
N PRO A 430 -14.49 5.71 -0.51
CA PRO A 430 -13.08 6.00 -0.18
C PRO A 430 -12.93 7.13 0.84
N ASP A 431 -11.90 7.02 1.69
CA ASP A 431 -11.54 8.03 2.70
C ASP A 431 -10.02 8.18 2.83
N LEU A 432 -9.57 9.19 3.61
CA LEU A 432 -8.17 9.45 3.96
C LEU A 432 -7.98 9.72 5.45
N HIS A 433 -9.00 9.54 6.28
CA HIS A 433 -8.97 9.91 7.69
C HIS A 433 -7.84 9.20 8.45
N GLU A 434 -7.61 7.95 8.14
CA GLU A 434 -6.60 7.12 8.82
C GLU A 434 -5.18 7.70 8.70
N LEU A 435 -4.86 8.36 7.59
CA LEU A 435 -3.56 8.99 7.40
C LEU A 435 -3.21 10.04 8.45
N LEU A 436 -4.19 10.56 9.18
CA LEU A 436 -3.97 11.58 10.21
C LEU A 436 -3.05 11.12 11.34
N TRP A 437 -2.85 9.81 11.52
CA TRP A 437 -1.88 9.30 12.50
C TRP A 437 -0.43 9.76 12.28
N VAL A 438 -0.03 10.12 11.04
CA VAL A 438 1.33 10.65 10.80
C VAL A 438 1.58 11.96 11.55
N ASN A 439 0.51 12.69 11.94
CA ASN A 439 0.63 13.91 12.73
C ASN A 439 1.05 13.65 14.18
N TRP A 440 1.08 12.39 14.59
CA TRP A 440 1.54 11.99 15.92
C TRP A 440 2.96 12.49 16.21
N MET A 441 3.83 12.48 15.20
CA MET A 441 5.18 13.02 15.30
C MET A 441 5.34 14.26 14.40
N PRO A 442 6.21 15.23 14.76
CA PRO A 442 6.68 16.25 13.85
C PRO A 442 7.33 15.57 12.63
N ASN A 443 7.07 16.07 11.42
CA ASN A 443 7.50 15.42 10.17
C ASN A 443 7.15 13.92 10.11
N GLY A 444 6.04 13.52 10.71
CA GLY A 444 5.70 12.11 10.94
C GLY A 444 5.67 11.31 9.65
N GLY A 445 6.30 10.17 9.71
CA GLY A 445 6.19 9.06 8.77
C GLY A 445 5.76 7.81 9.51
N HIS A 446 5.35 6.80 8.76
CA HIS A 446 5.05 5.49 9.33
C HIS A 446 5.59 4.36 8.48
N ILE A 447 5.82 3.22 9.11
CA ILE A 447 6.15 1.96 8.46
C ILE A 447 5.36 0.87 9.14
N ALA A 448 4.77 -0.01 8.32
CA ALA A 448 3.96 -1.11 8.82
C ALA A 448 4.79 -2.38 9.03
N PHE A 449 4.47 -3.11 10.10
CA PHE A 449 4.84 -4.50 10.32
C PHE A 449 3.58 -5.36 10.26
N SER A 450 3.54 -6.37 9.39
CA SER A 450 2.30 -7.07 9.04
C SER A 450 2.46 -8.59 8.99
N PRO A 451 2.79 -9.27 10.10
CA PRO A 451 2.86 -10.72 10.16
C PRO A 451 1.47 -11.35 10.09
N VAL A 452 1.43 -12.55 9.51
CA VAL A 452 0.20 -13.33 9.36
C VAL A 452 0.20 -14.51 10.32
N SER A 453 -0.92 -14.74 11.00
CA SER A 453 -1.13 -15.87 11.89
C SER A 453 -2.49 -16.55 11.66
N PRO A 454 -2.67 -17.78 12.16
CA PRO A 454 -4.00 -18.35 12.25
C PRO A 454 -4.92 -17.49 13.14
N THR A 455 -6.22 -17.47 12.87
CA THR A 455 -7.21 -16.75 13.69
C THR A 455 -7.47 -17.53 14.98
N LYS A 456 -6.52 -17.45 15.93
CA LYS A 456 -6.60 -18.09 17.27
C LYS A 456 -6.16 -17.10 18.33
N GLY A 457 -6.82 -17.11 19.49
CA GLY A 457 -6.51 -16.21 20.59
C GLY A 457 -5.06 -16.32 21.09
N ALA A 458 -4.51 -17.54 21.14
CA ALA A 458 -3.12 -17.77 21.51
C ALA A 458 -2.12 -17.11 20.55
N ASP A 459 -2.36 -17.24 19.23
CA ASP A 459 -1.51 -16.61 18.20
C ASP A 459 -1.65 -15.09 18.20
N ALA A 460 -2.86 -14.56 18.45
CA ALA A 460 -3.09 -13.13 18.60
C ALA A 460 -2.28 -12.54 19.76
N MET A 461 -2.33 -13.18 20.94
CA MET A 461 -1.56 -12.75 22.10
C MET A 461 -0.06 -12.88 21.89
N ALA A 462 0.40 -13.97 21.28
CA ALA A 462 1.82 -14.17 20.99
C ALA A 462 2.39 -13.06 20.10
N LEU A 463 1.68 -12.68 19.04
CA LEU A 463 2.08 -11.56 18.16
C LEU A 463 1.99 -10.20 18.87
N TYR A 464 0.95 -9.98 19.68
CA TYR A 464 0.80 -8.76 20.49
C TYR A 464 1.97 -8.60 21.46
N ASP A 465 2.27 -9.62 22.25
CA ASP A 465 3.34 -9.60 23.26
C ASP A 465 4.73 -9.42 22.62
N LEU A 466 4.96 -10.10 21.50
CA LEU A 466 6.20 -9.95 20.71
C LEU A 466 6.40 -8.51 20.28
N ALA A 467 5.40 -7.93 19.63
CA ALA A 467 5.49 -6.58 19.11
C ALA A 467 5.58 -5.54 20.23
N LYS A 468 4.79 -5.70 21.31
CA LYS A 468 4.84 -4.80 22.46
C LYS A 468 6.21 -4.79 23.12
N ARG A 469 6.81 -5.97 23.35
CA ARG A 469 8.15 -6.08 23.93
C ARG A 469 9.18 -5.29 23.12
N ARG A 470 9.14 -5.39 21.78
CA ARG A 470 10.08 -4.64 20.93
C ARG A 470 9.81 -3.14 20.94
N HIS A 471 8.57 -2.70 20.97
CA HIS A 471 8.25 -1.29 21.10
C HIS A 471 8.74 -0.72 22.44
N ASP A 472 8.56 -1.45 23.53
CA ASP A 472 9.08 -1.05 24.86
C ASP A 472 10.62 -0.98 24.86
N GLU A 473 11.30 -1.98 24.27
CA GLU A 473 12.77 -2.02 24.15
C GLU A 473 13.35 -0.84 23.38
N PHE A 474 12.71 -0.48 22.26
CA PHE A 474 13.19 0.61 21.40
C PHE A 474 12.58 1.98 21.75
N GLY A 475 11.73 2.07 22.76
CA GLY A 475 11.12 3.32 23.20
C GLY A 475 10.22 3.95 22.14
N ILE A 476 9.36 3.16 21.50
CA ILE A 476 8.44 3.56 20.43
C ILE A 476 7.00 3.37 20.89
N ASP A 477 6.12 4.35 20.60
CA ASP A 477 4.69 4.25 20.89
C ASP A 477 4.07 3.06 20.15
N PHE A 478 3.17 2.34 20.81
CA PHE A 478 2.62 1.07 20.32
C PHE A 478 1.19 1.23 19.78
N PHE A 479 1.00 0.96 18.51
CA PHE A 479 -0.28 1.12 17.79
C PHE A 479 -0.75 -0.19 17.14
N PRO A 480 -1.13 -1.22 17.91
CA PRO A 480 -1.54 -2.49 17.34
C PRO A 480 -2.98 -2.47 16.82
N ALA A 481 -3.17 -3.14 15.68
CA ALA A 481 -4.47 -3.47 15.13
C ALA A 481 -4.46 -4.89 14.57
N PHE A 482 -5.61 -5.56 14.62
CA PHE A 482 -5.79 -6.86 13.98
C PHE A 482 -6.85 -6.76 12.89
N CYS A 483 -6.48 -7.18 11.69
CA CYS A 483 -7.40 -7.43 10.60
C CYS A 483 -7.71 -8.93 10.55
N VAL A 484 -8.93 -9.31 10.90
CA VAL A 484 -9.32 -10.72 11.07
C VAL A 484 -10.02 -11.21 9.82
N GLY A 485 -9.32 -12.03 9.03
CA GLY A 485 -9.82 -12.72 7.85
C GLY A 485 -10.72 -13.91 8.18
N LEU A 486 -10.86 -14.85 7.25
CA LEU A 486 -11.67 -16.06 7.45
C LEU A 486 -10.95 -17.13 8.27
N ARG A 487 -9.67 -17.32 8.04
CA ARG A 487 -8.83 -18.35 8.69
C ARG A 487 -7.51 -17.79 9.17
N GLU A 488 -7.10 -16.68 8.63
CA GLU A 488 -5.91 -15.93 8.94
C GLU A 488 -6.26 -14.59 9.60
N MET A 489 -5.33 -14.02 10.30
CA MET A 489 -5.38 -12.63 10.73
C MET A 489 -4.03 -11.97 10.57
N HIS A 490 -4.06 -10.68 10.33
CA HIS A 490 -2.87 -9.86 10.19
C HIS A 490 -2.78 -8.95 11.42
N LEU A 491 -1.65 -9.03 12.15
CA LEU A 491 -1.30 -7.97 13.07
C LEU A 491 -0.76 -6.80 12.25
N ILE A 492 -1.36 -5.65 12.34
CA ILE A 492 -0.89 -4.42 11.69
C ILE A 492 -0.35 -3.51 12.79
N ILE A 493 0.97 -3.33 12.79
CA ILE A 493 1.66 -2.38 13.65
C ILE A 493 2.12 -1.21 12.78
N GLU A 494 1.72 -0.01 13.17
CA GLU A 494 2.23 1.20 12.57
C GLU A 494 3.32 1.80 13.47
N ILE A 495 4.58 1.69 13.05
CA ILE A 495 5.68 2.42 13.68
C ILE A 495 5.64 3.85 13.16
N VAL A 496 5.25 4.80 13.99
CA VAL A 496 5.21 6.24 13.66
C VAL A 496 6.45 6.91 14.22
N PHE A 497 7.18 7.64 13.37
CA PHE A 497 8.45 8.27 13.72
C PHE A 497 8.62 9.63 13.04
N ASP A 498 9.48 10.49 13.60
CA ASP A 498 9.89 11.74 12.95
C ASP A 498 10.94 11.43 11.86
N THR A 499 10.59 11.68 10.60
CA THR A 499 11.47 11.43 9.46
C THR A 499 12.71 12.35 9.44
N ALA A 500 12.69 13.45 10.17
CA ALA A 500 13.83 14.36 10.31
C ALA A 500 14.78 13.96 11.46
N ASP A 501 14.32 13.11 12.39
CA ASP A 501 15.12 12.64 13.53
C ASP A 501 15.86 11.34 13.18
N ALA A 502 17.19 11.41 13.07
CA ALA A 502 18.03 10.28 12.70
C ALA A 502 18.02 9.15 13.75
N ASP A 503 17.91 9.49 15.05
CA ASP A 503 17.82 8.49 16.11
C ASP A 503 16.49 7.75 16.06
N MET A 504 15.38 8.46 15.86
CA MET A 504 14.07 7.83 15.71
C MET A 504 14.01 6.92 14.48
N ARG A 505 14.56 7.35 13.33
CA ARG A 505 14.66 6.48 12.15
C ARG A 505 15.44 5.21 12.44
N SER A 506 16.61 5.34 13.08
CA SER A 506 17.45 4.19 13.46
C SER A 506 16.75 3.24 14.44
N ARG A 507 16.01 3.77 15.42
CA ARG A 507 15.25 2.96 16.36
C ARG A 507 14.09 2.23 15.67
N ALA A 508 13.37 2.91 14.77
CA ALA A 508 12.30 2.33 13.97
C ALA A 508 12.82 1.18 13.07
N ASP A 509 13.93 1.40 12.37
CA ASP A 509 14.57 0.36 11.54
C ASP A 509 14.97 -0.87 12.36
N ARG A 510 15.67 -0.68 13.47
CA ARG A 510 16.10 -1.79 14.35
C ARG A 510 14.93 -2.51 15.00
N CYS A 511 13.90 -1.79 15.45
CA CYS A 511 12.69 -2.38 16.02
C CYS A 511 12.01 -3.29 15.01
N LEU A 512 11.83 -2.80 13.78
CA LEU A 512 11.17 -3.56 12.72
C LEU A 512 11.97 -4.81 12.33
N ARG A 513 13.30 -4.68 12.18
CA ARG A 513 14.18 -5.82 11.90
C ARG A 513 14.12 -6.88 13.00
N ALA A 514 14.09 -6.47 14.27
CA ALA A 514 13.96 -7.40 15.39
C ALA A 514 12.59 -8.10 15.40
N MET A 515 11.51 -7.38 15.09
CA MET A 515 10.17 -7.99 14.99
C MET A 515 10.06 -8.99 13.85
N ILE A 516 10.68 -8.73 12.70
CA ILE A 516 10.73 -9.68 11.57
C ILE A 516 11.38 -11.01 12.00
N GLU A 517 12.54 -10.94 12.68
CA GLU A 517 13.25 -12.13 13.17
C GLU A 517 12.44 -12.89 14.23
N ASP A 518 11.88 -12.18 15.21
CA ASP A 518 11.09 -12.79 16.27
C ASP A 518 9.83 -13.47 15.72
N ALA A 519 9.11 -12.82 14.79
CA ALA A 519 7.92 -13.39 14.18
C ALA A 519 8.26 -14.64 13.35
N ALA A 520 9.32 -14.56 12.54
CA ALA A 520 9.78 -15.71 11.75
C ALA A 520 10.19 -16.90 12.64
N ALA A 521 10.90 -16.63 13.75
CA ALA A 521 11.28 -17.66 14.71
C ALA A 521 10.07 -18.31 15.39
N ALA A 522 8.98 -17.55 15.57
CA ALA A 522 7.70 -18.04 16.09
C ALA A 522 6.80 -18.69 15.02
N GLY A 523 7.22 -18.70 13.75
CA GLY A 523 6.48 -19.31 12.64
C GLY A 523 5.47 -18.37 11.96
N TYR A 524 5.56 -17.05 12.19
CA TYR A 524 4.71 -16.05 11.58
C TYR A 524 5.46 -15.28 10.49
N GLY A 525 5.07 -15.45 9.23
CA GLY A 525 5.68 -14.74 8.10
C GLY A 525 5.03 -13.39 7.87
N GLU A 526 5.82 -12.40 7.47
CA GLU A 526 5.32 -11.11 7.00
C GLU A 526 4.93 -11.22 5.52
N TYR A 527 3.72 -10.72 5.15
CA TYR A 527 3.23 -10.83 3.78
C TYR A 527 3.57 -9.61 2.91
N ARG A 528 3.87 -8.47 3.52
CA ARG A 528 4.20 -7.23 2.82
C ARG A 528 5.07 -6.36 3.71
N THR A 529 6.15 -5.78 3.15
CA THR A 529 7.09 -4.98 3.94
C THR A 529 7.65 -3.79 3.15
N HIS A 530 8.33 -2.90 3.84
CA HIS A 530 9.03 -1.76 3.26
C HIS A 530 10.17 -2.21 2.34
N LEU A 531 10.44 -1.46 1.27
CA LEU A 531 11.41 -1.82 0.23
C LEU A 531 12.83 -2.12 0.77
N LEU A 532 13.24 -1.50 1.88
CA LEU A 532 14.55 -1.71 2.50
C LEU A 532 14.63 -2.99 3.37
N LEU A 533 13.49 -3.65 3.60
CA LEU A 533 13.38 -4.86 4.43
C LEU A 533 13.04 -6.10 3.61
N MET A 534 12.82 -5.94 2.30
CA MET A 534 12.39 -7.01 1.41
C MET A 534 13.36 -8.18 1.38
N ASP A 535 14.68 -7.92 1.45
CA ASP A 535 15.69 -8.98 1.45
C ASP A 535 15.65 -9.77 2.77
N GLN A 536 15.51 -9.09 3.91
CA GLN A 536 15.40 -9.73 5.20
C GLN A 536 14.13 -10.59 5.28
N VAL A 537 12.96 -10.04 4.89
CA VAL A 537 11.71 -10.79 4.88
C VAL A 537 11.80 -12.00 3.93
N ALA A 538 12.33 -11.82 2.72
CA ALA A 538 12.50 -12.93 1.77
C ALA A 538 13.41 -14.04 2.34
N SER A 539 14.44 -13.69 3.12
CA SER A 539 15.35 -14.66 3.73
C SER A 539 14.70 -15.52 4.82
N THR A 540 13.60 -15.04 5.44
CA THR A 540 12.84 -15.84 6.43
C THR A 540 12.11 -17.03 5.81
N TYR A 541 11.80 -17.00 4.51
CA TYR A 541 11.18 -18.09 3.77
C TYR A 541 12.23 -19.16 3.36
N SER A 542 12.96 -19.67 4.34
CA SER A 542 14.19 -20.46 4.16
C SER A 542 13.98 -21.98 4.07
N TRP A 543 12.73 -22.47 4.08
CA TRP A 543 12.43 -23.89 4.02
C TRP A 543 13.16 -24.58 2.83
N ASN A 544 13.72 -25.75 3.10
CA ASN A 544 14.46 -26.55 2.11
C ASN A 544 15.58 -25.73 1.43
N ASP A 545 16.43 -25.13 2.25
CA ASP A 545 17.57 -24.32 1.80
C ASP A 545 17.17 -23.17 0.85
N GLY A 546 16.05 -22.51 1.16
CA GLY A 546 15.56 -21.37 0.38
C GLY A 546 15.10 -21.74 -1.04
N ALA A 547 14.56 -22.94 -1.22
CA ALA A 547 14.16 -23.43 -2.54
C ALA A 547 13.18 -22.52 -3.28
N LEU A 548 12.26 -21.85 -2.56
CA LEU A 548 11.32 -20.90 -3.17
C LEU A 548 12.06 -19.67 -3.73
N GLY A 549 12.98 -19.08 -2.97
CA GLY A 549 13.80 -17.96 -3.43
C GLY A 549 14.61 -18.33 -4.69
N LYS A 550 15.26 -19.52 -4.66
CA LYS A 550 16.01 -20.05 -5.81
C LYS A 550 15.12 -20.29 -7.04
N PHE A 551 13.87 -20.71 -6.84
CA PHE A 551 12.89 -20.83 -7.93
C PHE A 551 12.57 -19.47 -8.54
N ASN A 552 12.27 -18.46 -7.71
CA ASN A 552 11.98 -17.09 -8.16
C ASN A 552 13.17 -16.48 -8.92
N GLU A 553 14.40 -16.72 -8.47
CA GLU A 553 15.60 -16.24 -9.15
C GLU A 553 15.79 -16.89 -10.55
N ARG A 554 15.53 -18.20 -10.67
CA ARG A 554 15.58 -18.87 -11.98
C ARG A 554 14.53 -18.32 -12.94
N LEU A 555 13.31 -18.07 -12.43
CA LEU A 555 12.25 -17.46 -13.22
C LEU A 555 12.63 -16.03 -13.64
N LYS A 556 13.22 -15.25 -12.71
CA LYS A 556 13.74 -13.91 -13.01
C LYS A 556 14.78 -13.91 -14.10
N ASP A 557 15.77 -14.79 -14.02
CA ASP A 557 16.85 -14.89 -15.01
C ASP A 557 16.35 -15.32 -16.39
N ALA A 558 15.31 -16.17 -16.44
CA ALA A 558 14.69 -16.61 -17.69
C ALA A 558 13.86 -15.49 -18.36
N LEU A 559 13.10 -14.72 -17.58
CA LEU A 559 12.23 -13.65 -18.09
C LEU A 559 12.96 -12.34 -18.31
N ASP A 560 13.98 -12.03 -17.50
CA ASP A 560 14.73 -10.79 -17.49
C ASP A 560 16.25 -11.03 -17.54
N PRO A 561 16.78 -11.58 -18.63
CA PRO A 561 18.18 -11.97 -18.73
C PRO A 561 19.15 -10.77 -18.61
N ASN A 562 18.70 -9.56 -18.94
CA ASN A 562 19.47 -8.32 -18.78
C ASN A 562 19.33 -7.69 -17.39
N GLY A 563 18.41 -8.19 -16.53
CA GLY A 563 18.21 -7.74 -15.16
C GLY A 563 17.79 -6.27 -15.08
N ILE A 564 16.91 -5.83 -15.96
CA ILE A 564 16.51 -4.41 -16.05
C ILE A 564 15.30 -4.07 -15.18
N LEU A 565 14.38 -5.03 -14.94
CA LEU A 565 13.08 -4.72 -14.33
C LEU A 565 13.14 -4.84 -12.81
N ALA A 566 12.97 -3.73 -12.12
CA ALA A 566 12.84 -3.59 -10.66
C ALA A 566 13.74 -4.54 -9.85
N PRO A 567 15.09 -4.52 -10.04
CA PRO A 567 15.99 -5.43 -9.34
C PRO A 567 15.82 -5.30 -7.83
N GLY A 568 15.75 -6.44 -7.11
CA GLY A 568 15.60 -6.51 -5.65
C GLY A 568 14.19 -6.29 -5.12
N ARG A 569 13.19 -6.03 -5.97
CA ARG A 569 11.79 -5.99 -5.52
C ARG A 569 11.40 -7.36 -4.95
N CYS A 570 10.82 -7.36 -3.74
CA CYS A 570 10.46 -8.57 -2.98
C CYS A 570 11.63 -9.55 -2.74
N GLY A 571 12.87 -9.03 -2.63
CA GLY A 571 14.08 -9.83 -2.44
C GLY A 571 14.49 -10.66 -3.68
N ILE A 572 13.89 -10.38 -4.85
CA ILE A 572 14.19 -11.14 -6.09
C ILE A 572 15.26 -10.39 -6.89
N TRP A 573 16.46 -10.93 -6.90
CA TRP A 573 17.61 -10.33 -7.56
C TRP A 573 17.96 -11.02 -8.87
N PRO A 574 18.09 -10.31 -10.00
CA PRO A 574 18.62 -10.90 -11.23
C PRO A 574 20.10 -11.19 -11.10
N LYS A 575 20.60 -12.17 -11.85
CA LYS A 575 21.97 -12.68 -11.80
C LYS A 575 23.07 -11.60 -11.75
N ARG A 576 22.88 -10.50 -12.50
CA ARG A 576 23.88 -9.40 -12.57
C ARG A 576 24.02 -8.62 -11.27
N TYR A 577 23.10 -8.74 -10.31
CA TYR A 577 23.11 -8.03 -9.03
C TYR A 577 23.46 -8.94 -7.85
N ARG A 578 23.22 -10.25 -7.96
CA ARG A 578 23.44 -11.20 -6.86
C ARG A 578 24.90 -11.21 -6.40
N GLN A 579 25.12 -11.32 -5.08
CA GLN A 579 26.43 -11.37 -4.42
C GLN A 579 27.33 -10.14 -4.72
N ARG A 580 26.71 -8.97 -4.87
CA ARG A 580 27.41 -7.72 -5.20
C ARG A 580 27.13 -6.58 -4.21
N GLY A 581 26.70 -6.93 -2.97
CA GLY A 581 26.45 -5.97 -1.90
C GLY A 581 25.20 -5.11 -2.09
N TRP A 582 24.19 -5.61 -2.84
CA TRP A 582 22.93 -4.92 -3.02
C TRP A 582 21.88 -5.34 -2.00
N GLU A 583 21.98 -6.54 -1.45
CA GLU A 583 21.08 -7.06 -0.44
C GLU A 583 21.20 -6.27 0.86
N ILE A 584 20.10 -6.03 1.53
CA ILE A 584 20.02 -5.42 2.86
C ILE A 584 19.51 -6.48 3.83
N THR A 585 20.42 -7.09 4.55
CA THR A 585 20.14 -8.18 5.49
C THR A 585 19.65 -7.66 6.85
N LYS A 586 19.39 -8.55 7.78
CA LYS A 586 19.05 -8.22 9.17
C LYS A 586 20.10 -7.37 9.89
N ASP A 587 21.36 -7.48 9.48
CA ASP A 587 22.49 -6.72 10.04
C ASP A 587 22.64 -5.33 9.38
N GLY A 588 21.70 -4.96 8.51
CA GLY A 588 21.68 -3.71 7.77
C GLY A 588 22.32 -3.84 6.39
N LYS A 589 22.56 -2.68 5.77
CA LYS A 589 23.23 -2.61 4.47
C LYS A 589 24.68 -3.02 4.63
N ASP A 590 25.16 -3.95 3.81
CA ASP A 590 26.58 -4.15 3.66
C ASP A 590 27.20 -2.82 3.18
N THR A 591 28.04 -2.22 4.02
CA THR A 591 28.64 -0.90 3.79
C THR A 591 29.70 -0.92 2.69
N SER A 592 30.02 -2.08 2.14
CA SER A 592 30.70 -2.11 0.85
C SER A 592 29.73 -1.43 -0.15
N GLU A 593 29.97 -0.17 -0.48
CA GLU A 593 29.35 0.54 -1.61
C GLU A 593 29.22 -0.47 -2.75
N GLY A 594 27.98 -0.88 -3.06
CA GLY A 594 27.68 -2.04 -3.88
C GLY A 594 28.67 -2.22 -5.02
N GLN A 595 29.48 -3.23 -4.91
CA GLN A 595 30.56 -3.47 -5.88
C GLN A 595 29.91 -3.66 -7.24
N GLY A 596 30.17 -2.78 -8.11
CA GLY A 596 29.61 -2.50 -9.42
C GLY A 596 28.82 -3.64 -10.08
N VAL A 597 27.66 -3.30 -10.58
CA VAL A 597 26.94 -4.15 -11.55
C VAL A 597 27.95 -4.65 -12.60
N ALA A 598 27.99 -5.95 -12.90
CA ALA A 598 28.86 -6.45 -13.95
C ALA A 598 28.67 -5.61 -15.22
N PRO A 599 29.75 -5.19 -15.89
CA PRO A 599 29.63 -4.49 -17.16
C PRO A 599 28.74 -5.29 -18.11
N ALA A 600 28.02 -4.59 -18.95
CA ALA A 600 27.05 -5.16 -19.89
C ALA A 600 27.73 -5.91 -21.07
N ASP A 601 28.88 -6.53 -20.84
CA ASP A 601 29.55 -7.35 -21.83
C ASP A 601 28.69 -8.59 -22.11
N GLY A 602 27.98 -8.56 -23.21
CA GLY A 602 27.12 -9.63 -23.65
C GLY A 602 25.62 -9.46 -23.33
N ALA A 603 25.07 -8.24 -23.42
CA ALA A 603 23.59 -8.09 -23.39
C ALA A 603 22.95 -9.07 -24.37
N VAL A 604 22.07 -9.93 -23.88
CA VAL A 604 21.32 -10.86 -24.73
C VAL A 604 20.49 -10.02 -25.71
N LYS A 605 20.70 -10.23 -27.00
CA LYS A 605 19.83 -9.64 -28.02
C LYS A 605 18.49 -10.37 -27.92
N LEU A 606 17.47 -9.65 -27.45
CA LEU A 606 16.07 -10.09 -27.37
C LEU A 606 15.36 -9.81 -28.68
#